data_5084bb824b233e57f45ca4dcb4a08433
#
_entry.id   5084bb824b233e57f45ca4dcb4a08433
#
_cell.length_a   1.000
_cell.length_b   1.000
_cell.length_c   1.000
_cell.angle_alpha   90.00
_cell.angle_beta   90.00
_cell.angle_gamma   90.00
#
_symmetry.space_group_name_H-M   'P 1'
#
loop_
_entity.id
_entity.type
_entity.pdbx_description
1 polymer ?
#
loop_
_entity_poly.entity_id
_entity_poly.type
_entity_poly.pdbx_seq_one_letter_code
_entity_poly.pdbx_strand_id
1 'polypeptide(L)'
;LVQTVAKAVVIGWVLGCSLGFLVAIAIDRMPFLQRGLLPIASLTSAIPLVGVAPIAVMWFGFEWPSKAAVVVLMTFFPMLVSTLAGLQASNRLERELMHSYAASYTRTLWSLRLPSATPFMFAALKVNASLALIGAIVAEFFGSPISGLGFRISVEATRMNMTLVWAAVVVAAITGSLAYALLSRLERRVAFWHPSVRGRK
;
A
#
# COMPACT_ATOMS: atom_id res chain seq x y z
N LEU A 1 -16.39 -7.30 10.02
CA LEU A 1 -14.95 -7.17 10.21
C LEU A 1 -14.19 -8.22 9.40
N VAL A 2 -14.48 -9.52 9.57
CA VAL A 2 -13.72 -10.60 8.91
C VAL A 2 -13.73 -10.48 7.39
N GLN A 3 -14.89 -10.23 6.77
CA GLN A 3 -14.96 -10.09 5.31
C GLN A 3 -14.23 -8.84 4.81
N THR A 4 -14.41 -7.70 5.45
CA THR A 4 -13.71 -6.46 5.12
C THR A 4 -12.22 -6.62 5.26
N VAL A 5 -11.76 -7.01 6.45
CA VAL A 5 -10.32 -7.04 6.77
C VAL A 5 -9.63 -8.24 6.13
N ALA A 6 -10.12 -9.47 6.35
CA ALA A 6 -9.40 -10.67 5.90
C ALA A 6 -9.40 -10.85 4.37
N LYS A 7 -10.50 -10.52 3.69
CA LYS A 7 -10.58 -10.73 2.24
C LYS A 7 -10.21 -9.47 1.46
N ALA A 8 -10.95 -8.36 1.65
CA ALA A 8 -10.72 -7.17 0.84
C ALA A 8 -9.41 -6.45 1.18
N VAL A 9 -9.17 -6.16 2.47
CA VAL A 9 -7.98 -5.40 2.89
C VAL A 9 -6.72 -6.20 2.70
N VAL A 10 -6.62 -7.42 3.27
CA VAL A 10 -5.37 -8.20 3.23
C VAL A 10 -5.03 -8.61 1.81
N ILE A 11 -5.97 -9.19 1.06
CA ILE A 11 -5.72 -9.64 -0.32
C ILE A 11 -5.40 -8.44 -1.22
N GLY A 12 -6.22 -7.37 -1.15
CA GLY A 12 -6.02 -6.17 -1.94
C GLY A 12 -4.68 -5.48 -1.63
N TRP A 13 -4.32 -5.36 -0.34
CA TRP A 13 -3.06 -4.78 0.10
C TRP A 13 -1.85 -5.61 -0.36
N VAL A 14 -1.88 -6.93 -0.20
CA VAL A 14 -0.80 -7.82 -0.65
C VAL A 14 -0.64 -7.73 -2.16
N LEU A 15 -1.72 -7.84 -2.92
CA LEU A 15 -1.67 -7.75 -4.39
C LEU A 15 -1.19 -6.38 -4.86
N GLY A 16 -1.75 -5.28 -4.33
CA GLY A 16 -1.37 -3.94 -4.72
C GLY A 16 0.08 -3.60 -4.39
N CYS A 17 0.54 -3.93 -3.19
CA CYS A 17 1.93 -3.72 -2.80
C CYS A 17 2.90 -4.60 -3.59
N SER A 18 2.56 -5.87 -3.83
CA SER A 18 3.41 -6.78 -4.61
C SER A 18 3.52 -6.32 -6.07
N LEU A 19 2.41 -5.96 -6.70
CA LEU A 19 2.41 -5.42 -8.06
C LEU A 19 3.20 -4.11 -8.14
N GLY A 20 2.99 -3.18 -7.20
CA GLY A 20 3.74 -1.92 -7.14
C GLY A 20 5.24 -2.14 -7.00
N PHE A 21 5.66 -3.07 -6.16
CA PHE A 21 7.05 -3.46 -5.99
C PHE A 21 7.64 -4.06 -7.27
N LEU A 22 6.97 -5.04 -7.88
CA LEU A 22 7.45 -5.71 -9.10
C LEU A 22 7.56 -4.73 -10.28
N VAL A 23 6.55 -3.88 -10.46
CA VAL A 23 6.56 -2.86 -11.50
C VAL A 23 7.65 -1.82 -11.26
N ALA A 24 7.91 -1.44 -10.00
CA ALA A 24 9.02 -0.54 -9.66
C ALA A 24 10.38 -1.11 -10.10
N ILE A 25 10.65 -2.39 -9.84
CA ILE A 25 11.88 -3.06 -10.28
C ILE A 25 11.95 -3.12 -11.82
N ALA A 26 10.85 -3.41 -12.49
CA ALA A 26 10.81 -3.46 -13.95
C ALA A 26 11.09 -2.08 -14.58
N ILE A 27 10.49 -1.03 -14.04
CA ILE A 27 10.69 0.36 -14.47
C ILE A 27 12.12 0.83 -14.18
N ASP A 28 12.68 0.47 -13.04
CA ASP A 28 14.05 0.86 -12.66
C ASP A 28 15.10 0.40 -13.68
N ARG A 29 14.84 -0.72 -14.34
CA ARG A 29 15.69 -1.24 -15.41
C ARG A 29 15.56 -0.46 -16.72
N MET A 30 14.48 0.32 -16.89
CA MET A 30 14.15 1.02 -18.13
C MET A 30 13.96 2.53 -17.89
N PRO A 31 15.02 3.36 -18.00
CA PRO A 31 14.95 4.81 -17.70
C PRO A 31 13.88 5.57 -18.50
N PHE A 32 13.52 5.07 -19.68
CA PHE A 32 12.45 5.63 -20.52
C PHE A 32 11.07 5.49 -19.83
N LEU A 33 10.78 4.30 -19.30
CA LEU A 33 9.52 4.06 -18.56
C LEU A 33 9.43 4.91 -17.28
N GLN A 34 10.56 5.12 -16.61
CA GLN A 34 10.61 5.91 -15.39
C GLN A 34 10.15 7.36 -15.63
N ARG A 35 10.61 7.98 -16.72
CA ARG A 35 10.23 9.36 -17.08
C ARG A 35 8.75 9.49 -17.47
N GLY A 36 8.16 8.45 -18.05
CA GLY A 36 6.76 8.45 -18.45
C GLY A 36 5.78 8.07 -17.34
N LEU A 37 6.13 7.11 -16.49
CA LEU A 37 5.21 6.56 -15.48
C LEU A 37 5.14 7.36 -14.17
N LEU A 38 6.19 8.09 -13.79
CA LEU A 38 6.14 8.93 -12.58
C LEU A 38 5.06 10.04 -12.64
N PRO A 39 4.90 10.78 -13.75
CA PRO A 39 3.78 11.72 -13.89
C PRO A 39 2.41 11.04 -13.82
N ILE A 40 2.26 9.85 -14.42
CA ILE A 40 1.01 9.08 -14.39
C ILE A 40 0.71 8.62 -12.96
N ALA A 41 1.72 8.18 -12.21
CA ALA A 41 1.57 7.80 -10.80
C ALA A 41 1.07 8.96 -9.94
N SER A 42 1.53 10.20 -10.18
CA SER A 42 1.03 11.37 -9.46
C SER A 42 -0.41 11.74 -9.86
N LEU A 43 -0.77 11.59 -11.13
CA LEU A 43 -2.15 11.82 -11.60
C LEU A 43 -3.12 10.81 -10.99
N THR A 44 -2.70 9.57 -10.79
CA THR A 44 -3.57 8.52 -10.25
C THR A 44 -3.94 8.78 -8.78
N SER A 45 -3.07 9.45 -8.02
CA SER A 45 -3.39 9.87 -6.64
C SER A 45 -4.48 10.95 -6.57
N ALA A 46 -4.76 11.64 -7.68
CA ALA A 46 -5.84 12.63 -7.80
C ALA A 46 -7.20 12.00 -8.17
N ILE A 47 -7.24 10.71 -8.51
CA ILE A 47 -8.50 10.03 -8.86
C ILE A 47 -9.40 9.95 -7.61
N PRO A 48 -10.63 10.50 -7.65
CA PRO A 48 -11.52 10.44 -6.50
C PRO A 48 -11.99 8.99 -6.26
N LEU A 49 -11.54 8.41 -5.15
CA LEU A 49 -11.88 7.04 -4.75
C LEU A 49 -13.38 6.75 -4.77
N VAL A 50 -14.16 7.75 -4.36
CA VAL A 50 -15.64 7.67 -4.34
C VAL A 50 -16.21 7.38 -5.73
N GLY A 51 -15.57 7.87 -6.79
CA GLY A 51 -15.98 7.61 -8.17
C GLY A 51 -15.55 6.22 -8.70
N VAL A 52 -14.42 5.68 -8.19
CA VAL A 52 -13.90 4.39 -8.62
C VAL A 52 -14.66 3.21 -7.99
N ALA A 53 -15.13 3.35 -6.76
CA ALA A 53 -15.79 2.26 -6.05
C ALA A 53 -17.04 1.72 -6.79
N PRO A 54 -17.96 2.54 -7.30
CA PRO A 54 -19.10 2.04 -8.11
C PRO A 54 -18.65 1.31 -9.37
N ILE A 55 -17.62 1.80 -10.06
CA ILE A 55 -17.10 1.17 -11.26
C ILE A 55 -16.52 -0.22 -10.94
N ALA A 56 -15.78 -0.34 -9.85
CA ALA A 56 -15.27 -1.62 -9.39
C ALA A 56 -16.39 -2.61 -9.08
N VAL A 57 -17.50 -2.14 -8.49
CA VAL A 57 -18.68 -2.97 -8.23
C VAL A 57 -19.36 -3.41 -9.53
N MET A 58 -19.44 -2.56 -10.54
CA MET A 58 -20.00 -2.91 -11.86
C MET A 58 -19.17 -4.01 -12.57
N TRP A 59 -17.85 -4.00 -12.40
CA TRP A 59 -16.95 -4.95 -13.07
C TRP A 59 -16.79 -6.26 -12.32
N PHE A 60 -16.67 -6.20 -10.99
CA PHE A 60 -16.32 -7.35 -10.13
C PHE A 60 -17.49 -7.82 -9.25
N GLY A 61 -18.66 -7.18 -9.35
CA GLY A 61 -19.84 -7.51 -8.57
C GLY A 61 -19.81 -6.98 -7.13
N PHE A 62 -20.83 -7.33 -6.37
CA PHE A 62 -21.07 -6.81 -5.00
C PHE A 62 -20.20 -7.49 -3.92
N GLU A 63 -19.50 -8.54 -4.25
CA GLU A 63 -18.70 -9.34 -3.31
C GLU A 63 -17.34 -8.67 -2.99
N TRP A 64 -16.51 -9.37 -2.24
CA TRP A 64 -15.19 -8.89 -1.82
C TRP A 64 -14.21 -8.51 -2.97
N PRO A 65 -14.28 -9.09 -4.22
CA PRO A 65 -13.32 -8.75 -5.26
C PRO A 65 -13.36 -7.27 -5.68
N SER A 66 -14.55 -6.67 -5.72
CA SER A 66 -14.68 -5.24 -6.05
C SER A 66 -13.97 -4.34 -5.03
N LYS A 67 -14.08 -4.67 -3.74
CA LYS A 67 -13.42 -3.96 -2.65
C LYS A 67 -11.91 -4.16 -2.70
N ALA A 68 -11.47 -5.39 -2.97
CA ALA A 68 -10.06 -5.71 -3.15
C ALA A 68 -9.47 -4.97 -4.36
N ALA A 69 -10.19 -4.84 -5.47
CA ALA A 69 -9.75 -4.07 -6.63
C ALA A 69 -9.50 -2.59 -6.29
N VAL A 70 -10.40 -1.97 -5.53
CA VAL A 70 -10.22 -0.59 -5.03
C VAL A 70 -8.97 -0.49 -4.14
N VAL A 71 -8.77 -1.46 -3.24
CA VAL A 71 -7.58 -1.49 -2.36
C VAL A 71 -6.31 -1.67 -3.17
N VAL A 72 -6.29 -2.54 -4.19
CA VAL A 72 -5.15 -2.71 -5.10
C VAL A 72 -4.77 -1.38 -5.74
N LEU A 73 -5.76 -0.68 -6.31
CA LEU A 73 -5.52 0.61 -6.96
C LEU A 73 -4.91 1.64 -6.00
N MET A 74 -5.43 1.73 -4.76
CA MET A 74 -4.94 2.69 -3.76
C MET A 74 -3.54 2.38 -3.25
N THR A 75 -3.16 1.11 -3.17
CA THR A 75 -1.90 0.70 -2.56
C THR A 75 -0.77 0.50 -3.58
N PHE A 76 -1.12 0.29 -4.84
CA PHE A 76 -0.18 0.08 -5.93
C PHE A 76 0.76 1.26 -6.14
N PHE A 77 0.21 2.46 -6.38
CA PHE A 77 1.02 3.64 -6.74
C PHE A 77 1.92 4.13 -5.61
N PRO A 78 1.46 4.27 -4.35
CA PRO A 78 2.34 4.64 -3.26
C PRO A 78 3.49 3.64 -3.08
N MET A 79 3.24 2.34 -3.24
CA MET A 79 4.28 1.31 -3.17
C MET A 79 5.29 1.44 -4.30
N LEU A 80 4.80 1.64 -5.54
CA LEU A 80 5.64 1.83 -6.73
C LEU A 80 6.57 3.03 -6.56
N VAL A 81 6.02 4.19 -6.23
CA VAL A 81 6.80 5.43 -6.08
C VAL A 81 7.82 5.32 -4.95
N SER A 82 7.41 4.79 -3.80
CA SER A 82 8.32 4.63 -2.65
C SER A 82 9.42 3.62 -2.91
N THR A 83 9.13 2.53 -3.62
CA THR A 83 10.13 1.55 -4.01
C THR A 83 11.14 2.17 -4.97
N LEU A 84 10.70 2.91 -5.99
CA LEU A 84 11.60 3.61 -6.91
C LEU A 84 12.48 4.62 -6.20
N ALA A 85 11.90 5.44 -5.32
CA ALA A 85 12.65 6.40 -4.51
C ALA A 85 13.71 5.69 -3.64
N GLY A 86 13.33 4.57 -3.03
CA GLY A 86 14.26 3.76 -2.22
C GLY A 86 15.39 3.14 -3.04
N LEU A 87 15.12 2.63 -4.24
CA LEU A 87 16.14 2.10 -5.13
C LEU A 87 17.15 3.17 -5.58
N GLN A 88 16.72 4.43 -5.63
CA GLN A 88 17.58 5.57 -5.99
C GLN A 88 18.34 6.16 -4.79
N ALA A 89 17.91 5.87 -3.57
CA ALA A 89 18.50 6.40 -2.34
C ALA A 89 19.89 5.83 -2.01
N SER A 90 20.35 4.78 -2.72
CA SER A 90 21.70 4.24 -2.54
C SER A 90 22.77 5.28 -2.88
N ASN A 91 23.85 5.32 -2.09
CA ASN A 91 24.93 6.29 -2.24
C ASN A 91 25.61 6.15 -3.61
N ARG A 92 25.98 7.30 -4.20
CA ARG A 92 26.68 7.34 -5.49
C ARG A 92 28.01 6.61 -5.44
N LEU A 93 28.79 6.81 -4.38
CA LEU A 93 30.08 6.15 -4.18
C LEU A 93 29.96 4.63 -4.12
N GLU A 94 28.93 4.12 -3.42
CA GLU A 94 28.67 2.68 -3.33
C GLU A 94 28.30 2.09 -4.70
N ARG A 95 27.55 2.82 -5.52
CA ARG A 95 27.24 2.40 -6.89
C ARG A 95 28.46 2.41 -7.81
N GLU A 96 29.31 3.42 -7.70
CA GLU A 96 30.58 3.51 -8.42
C GLU A 96 31.53 2.36 -8.01
N LEU A 97 31.56 2.02 -6.71
CA LEU A 97 32.31 0.86 -6.22
C LEU A 97 31.80 -0.45 -6.82
N MET A 98 30.48 -0.66 -6.85
CA MET A 98 29.91 -1.85 -7.49
C MET A 98 30.25 -1.92 -8.99
N HIS A 99 30.30 -0.77 -9.65
CA HIS A 99 30.70 -0.68 -11.06
C HIS A 99 32.18 -1.02 -11.25
N SER A 100 33.08 -0.57 -10.36
CA SER A 100 34.51 -0.88 -10.43
C SER A 100 34.82 -2.38 -10.24
N TYR A 101 33.94 -3.09 -9.51
CA TYR A 101 33.98 -4.55 -9.39
C TYR A 101 33.28 -5.29 -10.54
N ALA A 102 32.90 -4.59 -11.62
CA ALA A 102 32.15 -5.13 -12.74
C ALA A 102 30.88 -5.91 -12.31
N ALA A 103 30.24 -5.47 -11.21
CA ALA A 103 29.04 -6.11 -10.71
C ALA A 103 27.87 -5.94 -11.70
N SER A 104 27.18 -7.04 -12.00
CA SER A 104 25.99 -7.03 -12.85
C SER A 104 24.86 -6.21 -12.20
N TYR A 105 23.89 -5.75 -13.01
CA TYR A 105 22.71 -5.07 -12.50
C TYR A 105 21.99 -5.87 -11.38
N THR A 106 21.81 -7.16 -11.59
CA THR A 106 21.14 -8.04 -10.62
C THR A 106 21.91 -8.10 -9.31
N ARG A 107 23.24 -8.21 -9.35
CA ARG A 107 24.08 -8.22 -8.15
C ARG A 107 24.02 -6.88 -7.42
N THR A 108 24.09 -5.77 -8.12
CA THR A 108 23.94 -4.43 -7.54
C THR A 108 22.55 -4.21 -6.94
N LEU A 109 21.49 -4.71 -7.61
CA LEU A 109 20.12 -4.63 -7.13
C LEU A 109 19.97 -5.36 -5.78
N TRP A 110 20.37 -6.62 -5.70
CA TRP A 110 20.16 -7.44 -4.51
C TRP A 110 21.11 -7.09 -3.35
N SER A 111 22.36 -6.76 -3.64
CA SER A 111 23.39 -6.52 -2.59
C SER A 111 23.43 -5.09 -2.08
N LEU A 112 22.96 -4.11 -2.85
CA LEU A 112 23.06 -2.70 -2.49
C LEU A 112 21.70 -2.00 -2.51
N ARG A 113 21.00 -2.00 -3.64
CA ARG A 113 19.87 -1.11 -3.86
C ARG A 113 18.60 -1.55 -3.13
N LEU A 114 18.28 -2.84 -3.10
CA LEU A 114 17.14 -3.37 -2.34
C LEU A 114 17.32 -3.21 -0.83
N PRO A 115 18.47 -3.54 -0.23
CA PRO A 115 18.75 -3.24 1.17
C PRO A 115 18.60 -1.74 1.51
N SER A 116 19.06 -0.85 0.64
CA SER A 116 18.91 0.60 0.80
C SER A 116 17.44 1.06 0.65
N ALA A 117 16.66 0.37 -0.18
CA ALA A 117 15.24 0.67 -0.40
C ALA A 117 14.32 0.16 0.72
N THR A 118 14.79 -0.79 1.55
CA THR A 118 13.97 -1.44 2.58
C THR A 118 13.22 -0.46 3.49
N PRO A 119 13.81 0.60 4.05
CA PRO A 119 13.09 1.55 4.89
C PRO A 119 11.97 2.30 4.14
N PHE A 120 12.21 2.64 2.88
CA PHE A 120 11.22 3.31 2.02
C PHE A 120 10.03 2.38 1.74
N MET A 121 10.30 1.11 1.48
CA MET A 121 9.28 0.09 1.28
C MET A 121 8.44 -0.11 2.55
N PHE A 122 9.06 -0.21 3.73
CA PHE A 122 8.32 -0.32 4.98
C PHE A 122 7.51 0.93 5.31
N ALA A 123 8.02 2.13 4.99
CA ALA A 123 7.24 3.36 5.11
C ALA A 123 5.97 3.30 4.24
N ALA A 124 6.10 2.88 2.98
CA ALA A 124 4.96 2.69 2.09
C ALA A 124 4.00 1.60 2.58
N LEU A 125 4.49 0.45 3.02
CA LEU A 125 3.66 -0.64 3.55
C LEU A 125 2.80 -0.18 4.72
N LYS A 126 3.35 0.63 5.64
CA LYS A 126 2.62 1.18 6.79
C LYS A 126 1.52 2.16 6.36
N VAL A 127 1.82 3.06 5.45
CA VAL A 127 0.82 4.00 4.88
C VAL A 127 -0.26 3.23 4.13
N ASN A 128 0.15 2.28 3.30
CA ASN A 128 -0.75 1.45 2.51
C ASN A 128 -1.68 0.58 3.36
N ALA A 129 -1.26 0.14 4.56
CA ALA A 129 -2.13 -0.60 5.47
C ALA A 129 -3.34 0.24 5.92
N SER A 130 -3.13 1.52 6.19
CA SER A 130 -4.22 2.46 6.51
C SER A 130 -5.07 2.78 5.28
N LEU A 131 -4.44 3.05 4.13
CA LEU A 131 -5.14 3.30 2.87
C LEU A 131 -6.01 2.11 2.44
N ALA A 132 -5.52 0.89 2.61
CA ALA A 132 -6.25 -0.34 2.30
C ALA A 132 -7.52 -0.47 3.14
N LEU A 133 -7.46 -0.15 4.43
CA LEU A 133 -8.62 -0.20 5.32
C LEU A 133 -9.64 0.88 4.93
N ILE A 134 -9.19 2.12 4.70
CA ILE A 134 -10.05 3.22 4.25
C ILE A 134 -10.69 2.87 2.91
N GLY A 135 -9.91 2.37 1.95
CA GLY A 135 -10.41 2.00 0.62
C GLY A 135 -11.46 0.91 0.66
N ALA A 136 -11.27 -0.12 1.48
CA ALA A 136 -12.25 -1.19 1.64
C ALA A 136 -13.55 -0.67 2.29
N ILE A 137 -13.46 0.15 3.35
CA ILE A 137 -14.63 0.73 4.03
C ILE A 137 -15.41 1.62 3.08
N VAL A 138 -14.74 2.50 2.32
CA VAL A 138 -15.42 3.38 1.34
C VAL A 138 -16.04 2.57 0.20
N ALA A 139 -15.37 1.54 -0.28
CA ALA A 139 -15.93 0.67 -1.31
C ALA A 139 -17.17 -0.10 -0.84
N GLU A 140 -17.24 -0.44 0.46
CA GLU A 140 -18.42 -1.08 1.06
C GLU A 140 -19.65 -0.16 1.12
N PHE A 141 -19.51 1.17 1.10
CA PHE A 141 -20.64 2.10 1.04
C PHE A 141 -21.43 1.96 -0.26
N PHE A 142 -20.77 1.58 -1.36
CA PHE A 142 -21.39 1.51 -2.68
C PHE A 142 -21.81 0.10 -3.10
N GLY A 143 -21.29 -0.93 -2.44
CA GLY A 143 -21.47 -2.25 -2.97
C GLY A 143 -21.40 -3.38 -1.94
N SER A 144 -22.00 -3.24 -0.76
CA SER A 144 -22.06 -4.36 0.18
C SER A 144 -23.51 -4.72 0.46
N PRO A 145 -23.95 -5.92 0.06
CA PRO A 145 -25.37 -6.26 0.19
C PRO A 145 -25.80 -6.50 1.65
N ILE A 146 -24.94 -7.03 2.53
CA ILE A 146 -25.39 -7.47 3.87
C ILE A 146 -24.30 -7.38 4.97
N SER A 147 -23.03 -7.18 4.66
CA SER A 147 -21.95 -7.30 5.66
C SER A 147 -20.74 -6.43 5.35
N GLY A 148 -20.09 -5.95 6.41
CA GLY A 148 -18.88 -5.13 6.33
C GLY A 148 -18.90 -4.02 7.37
N LEU A 149 -17.73 -3.40 7.63
CA LEU A 149 -17.65 -2.24 8.52
C LEU A 149 -18.26 -1.00 7.86
N GLY A 150 -17.96 -0.77 6.57
CA GLY A 150 -18.49 0.35 5.82
C GLY A 150 -20.01 0.24 5.65
N PHE A 151 -20.53 -0.95 5.33
CA PHE A 151 -21.95 -1.21 5.28
C PHE A 151 -22.64 -0.88 6.62
N ARG A 152 -22.08 -1.34 7.74
CA ARG A 152 -22.64 -1.02 9.07
C ARG A 152 -22.64 0.48 9.34
N ILE A 153 -21.53 1.16 9.06
CA ILE A 153 -21.43 2.62 9.23
C ILE A 153 -22.53 3.32 8.42
N SER A 154 -22.72 2.94 7.15
CA SER A 154 -23.75 3.54 6.27
C SER A 154 -25.17 3.30 6.78
N VAL A 155 -25.50 2.06 7.12
CA VAL A 155 -26.84 1.70 7.59
C VAL A 155 -27.19 2.34 8.95
N GLU A 156 -26.24 2.32 9.91
CA GLU A 156 -26.50 2.90 11.22
C GLU A 156 -26.51 4.44 11.18
N ALA A 157 -25.77 5.05 10.25
CA ALA A 157 -25.85 6.49 10.02
C ALA A 157 -27.24 6.91 9.50
N THR A 158 -27.81 6.16 8.55
CA THR A 158 -29.18 6.44 8.06
C THR A 158 -30.26 6.22 9.12
N ARG A 159 -29.98 5.36 10.11
CA ARG A 159 -30.85 5.13 11.29
C ARG A 159 -30.62 6.15 12.42
N MET A 160 -29.72 7.13 12.22
CA MET A 160 -29.31 8.11 13.24
C MET A 160 -28.72 7.47 14.52
N ASN A 161 -28.23 6.24 14.43
CA ASN A 161 -27.63 5.51 15.53
C ASN A 161 -26.13 5.81 15.65
N MET A 162 -25.82 7.03 16.10
CA MET A 162 -24.44 7.53 16.18
C MET A 162 -23.54 6.71 17.09
N THR A 163 -24.11 6.05 18.12
CA THR A 163 -23.34 5.18 19.02
C THR A 163 -22.71 4.02 18.28
N LEU A 164 -23.44 3.32 17.42
CA LEU A 164 -22.91 2.21 16.64
C LEU A 164 -21.98 2.69 15.50
N VAL A 165 -22.22 3.86 14.93
CA VAL A 165 -21.31 4.48 13.95
C VAL A 165 -19.94 4.71 14.59
N TRP A 166 -19.89 5.38 15.76
CA TRP A 166 -18.63 5.62 16.46
C TRP A 166 -17.95 4.33 16.93
N ALA A 167 -18.72 3.34 17.38
CA ALA A 167 -18.16 2.03 17.73
C ALA A 167 -17.47 1.36 16.51
N ALA A 168 -18.08 1.42 15.33
CA ALA A 168 -17.47 0.88 14.11
C ALA A 168 -16.21 1.64 13.69
N VAL A 169 -16.19 2.98 13.82
CA VAL A 169 -15.02 3.83 13.56
C VAL A 169 -13.87 3.49 14.52
N VAL A 170 -14.15 3.30 15.81
CA VAL A 170 -13.15 2.91 16.81
C VAL A 170 -12.56 1.54 16.48
N VAL A 171 -13.39 0.56 16.10
CA VAL A 171 -12.91 -0.77 15.65
C VAL A 171 -12.01 -0.67 14.42
N ALA A 172 -12.37 0.17 13.45
CA ALA A 172 -11.53 0.41 12.28
C ALA A 172 -10.18 1.04 12.68
N ALA A 173 -10.21 2.06 13.54
CA ALA A 173 -9.00 2.73 14.03
C ALA A 173 -8.05 1.79 14.78
N ILE A 174 -8.60 0.94 15.67
CA ILE A 174 -7.82 -0.09 16.38
C ILE A 174 -7.19 -1.06 15.38
N THR A 175 -7.97 -1.55 14.40
CA THR A 175 -7.48 -2.49 13.38
C THR A 175 -6.33 -1.89 12.57
N GLY A 176 -6.47 -0.64 12.10
CA GLY A 176 -5.41 0.08 11.37
C GLY A 176 -4.17 0.32 12.23
N SER A 177 -4.35 0.70 13.49
CA SER A 177 -3.25 0.91 14.43
C SER A 177 -2.48 -0.37 14.73
N LEU A 178 -3.17 -1.51 14.88
CA LEU A 178 -2.55 -2.81 15.08
C LEU A 178 -1.75 -3.25 13.84
N ALA A 179 -2.29 -3.06 12.64
CA ALA A 179 -1.59 -3.35 11.40
C ALA A 179 -0.31 -2.48 11.28
N TYR A 180 -0.41 -1.19 11.55
CA TYR A 180 0.74 -0.28 11.58
C TYR A 180 1.80 -0.71 12.61
N ALA A 181 1.39 -1.06 13.82
CA ALA A 181 2.29 -1.50 14.89
C ALA A 181 3.00 -2.81 14.52
N LEU A 182 2.28 -3.75 13.90
CA LEU A 182 2.85 -5.01 13.42
C LEU A 182 3.92 -4.76 12.35
N LEU A 183 3.61 -3.95 11.34
CA LEU A 183 4.55 -3.59 10.28
C LEU A 183 5.78 -2.83 10.83
N SER A 184 5.58 -1.96 11.82
CA SER A 184 6.69 -1.27 12.50
C SER A 184 7.59 -2.22 13.29
N ARG A 185 7.03 -3.28 13.88
CA ARG A 185 7.82 -4.35 14.53
C ARG A 185 8.60 -5.18 13.52
N LEU A 186 7.97 -5.51 12.38
CA LEU A 186 8.64 -6.22 11.27
C LEU A 186 9.78 -5.39 10.68
N GLU A 187 9.57 -4.10 10.43
CA GLU A 187 10.60 -3.18 9.95
C GLU A 187 11.83 -3.20 10.86
N ARG A 188 11.64 -3.11 12.17
CA ARG A 188 12.75 -3.14 13.13
C ARG A 188 13.55 -4.45 13.10
N ARG A 189 12.90 -5.55 12.76
CA ARG A 189 13.58 -6.85 12.63
C ARG A 189 14.29 -6.99 11.29
N VAL A 190 13.69 -6.50 10.20
CA VAL A 190 14.20 -6.66 8.84
C VAL A 190 15.23 -5.59 8.48
N ALA A 191 15.05 -4.35 8.92
CA ALA A 191 15.92 -3.22 8.58
C ALA A 191 16.80 -2.76 9.76
N PHE A 192 17.22 -3.69 10.65
CA PHE A 192 17.99 -3.38 11.85
C PHE A 192 19.35 -2.70 11.59
N TRP A 193 19.88 -2.86 10.37
CA TRP A 193 21.17 -2.25 9.97
C TRP A 193 21.03 -0.76 9.59
N HIS A 194 19.83 -0.31 9.25
CA HIS A 194 19.65 1.04 8.70
C HIS A 194 19.60 2.11 9.80
N PRO A 195 20.31 3.27 9.64
CA PRO A 195 20.38 4.33 10.64
C PRO A 195 19.02 4.88 11.09
N SER A 196 18.02 4.96 10.19
CA SER A 196 16.67 5.44 10.50
C SER A 196 15.93 4.57 11.52
N VAL A 197 16.35 3.31 11.69
CA VAL A 197 15.75 2.37 12.65
C VAL A 197 16.53 2.35 13.96
N ARG A 198 17.86 2.59 13.94
CA ARG A 198 18.72 2.64 15.13
C ARG A 198 18.48 3.87 16.01
N GLY A 199 18.13 5.02 15.43
CA GLY A 199 17.95 6.29 16.17
C GLY A 199 16.65 6.41 16.99
N ARG A 200 15.81 5.38 17.04
CA ARG A 200 14.55 5.35 17.79
C ARG A 200 14.62 4.52 19.10
N LYS A 201 15.76 4.53 19.76
CA LYS A 201 15.88 4.02 21.15
C LYS A 201 15.72 5.15 22.14
#